data_f447f7c5588be6e3c2525a192fc02f67
#
_entry.id   f447f7c5588be6e3c2525a192fc02f67
#
_cell.length_a   1.000
_cell.length_b   1.000
_cell.length_c   1.000
_cell.angle_alpha   90.00
_cell.angle_beta   90.00
_cell.angle_gamma   90.00
#
_symmetry.space_group_name_H-M   'P 1'
#
loop_
_entity.id
_entity.type
_entity.pdbx_description
1 polymer ?
#
loop_
_entity_poly.entity_id
_entity_poly.type
_entity_poly.pdbx_seq_one_letter_code
_entity_poly.pdbx_strand_id
1 'polypeptide(L)'
;MITLADNALTTPDRLMILQEFNDDQYDLVAMLINQASASIETELRRKLRKQTYSERITPTGSQELLLSQWPILQVDHVVIDGLELDSSEYSIEDNGILYKDDGWPWRGYPFGLAYDPRATSRNVSVVYTAGYILPKDVTDSDPCTLPADLEGLCMEMVQASFGKLQSGGNAGLISFAISDVRWEWATETPASWQAVINKYRRWA
;
A
#
# COMPACT_ATOMS: atom_id res chain seq x y z
N MET A 1 14.09 9.32 -20.81
CA MET A 1 14.37 8.56 -19.58
C MET A 1 13.12 8.62 -18.71
N ILE A 2 12.50 7.49 -18.47
CA ILE A 2 11.31 7.37 -17.62
C ILE A 2 11.75 7.29 -16.16
N THR A 3 11.13 8.08 -15.30
CA THR A 3 11.40 8.06 -13.86
C THR A 3 10.56 6.99 -13.17
N LEU A 4 11.12 6.35 -12.17
CA LEU A 4 10.38 5.47 -11.28
C LEU A 4 9.31 6.26 -10.51
N ALA A 5 8.11 5.68 -10.44
CA ALA A 5 7.03 6.24 -9.65
C ALA A 5 7.37 6.23 -8.15
N ASP A 6 6.69 7.07 -7.39
CA ASP A 6 6.93 7.17 -5.94
C ASP A 6 6.63 5.87 -5.19
N ASN A 7 5.75 5.05 -5.71
CA ASN A 7 5.36 3.76 -5.16
C ASN A 7 6.06 2.56 -5.83
N ALA A 8 7.18 2.77 -6.55
CA ALA A 8 7.90 1.69 -7.20
C ALA A 8 8.45 0.69 -6.16
N LEU A 9 8.01 -0.57 -6.24
CA LEU A 9 8.33 -1.62 -5.27
C LEU A 9 9.69 -2.28 -5.52
N THR A 10 10.32 -2.03 -6.66
CA THR A 10 11.67 -2.46 -6.98
C THR A 10 12.36 -1.43 -7.89
N THR A 11 13.62 -1.66 -8.24
CA THR A 11 14.37 -0.82 -9.16
C THR A 11 14.88 -1.64 -10.34
N PRO A 12 15.15 -1.03 -11.52
CA PRO A 12 15.76 -1.74 -12.64
C PRO A 12 17.07 -2.44 -12.27
N ASP A 13 17.91 -1.81 -11.47
CA ASP A 13 19.21 -2.39 -11.05
C ASP A 13 19.03 -3.67 -10.24
N ARG A 14 18.02 -3.73 -9.37
CA ARG A 14 17.69 -4.94 -8.61
C ARG A 14 17.08 -6.03 -9.49
N LEU A 15 16.31 -5.64 -10.50
CA LEU A 15 15.74 -6.59 -11.47
C LEU A 15 16.83 -7.16 -12.38
N MET A 16 17.88 -6.40 -12.71
CA MET A 16 19.03 -6.87 -13.51
C MET A 16 19.75 -8.08 -12.88
N ILE A 17 19.67 -8.26 -11.58
CA ILE A 17 20.23 -9.43 -10.88
C ILE A 17 19.51 -10.72 -11.32
N LEU A 18 18.22 -10.62 -11.64
CA LEU A 18 17.39 -11.76 -12.03
C LEU A 18 17.26 -11.93 -13.54
N GLN A 19 17.35 -10.85 -14.29
CA GLN A 19 17.14 -10.82 -15.74
C GLN A 19 17.97 -9.73 -16.38
N GLU A 20 18.86 -10.13 -17.30
CA GLU A 20 19.61 -9.17 -18.11
C GLU A 20 18.69 -8.44 -19.10
N PHE A 21 18.88 -7.16 -19.23
CA PHE A 21 18.28 -6.30 -20.26
C PHE A 21 19.27 -5.21 -20.67
N ASN A 22 19.11 -4.72 -21.90
CA ASN A 22 20.00 -3.70 -22.47
C ASN A 22 19.63 -2.29 -22.00
N ASP A 23 20.53 -1.34 -22.11
CA ASP A 23 20.33 0.06 -21.72
C ASP A 23 19.15 0.71 -22.45
N ASP A 24 18.88 0.34 -23.70
CA ASP A 24 17.73 0.81 -24.48
C ASP A 24 16.38 0.29 -23.95
N GLN A 25 16.38 -0.78 -23.14
CA GLN A 25 15.20 -1.36 -22.51
C GLN A 25 14.94 -0.80 -21.11
N TYR A 26 15.84 0.01 -20.57
CA TYR A 26 15.73 0.55 -19.21
C TYR A 26 14.43 1.34 -18.99
N ASP A 27 14.06 2.19 -19.93
CA ASP A 27 12.81 2.96 -19.87
C ASP A 27 11.58 2.05 -19.90
N LEU A 28 11.60 0.98 -20.70
CA LEU A 28 10.53 -0.01 -20.74
C LEU A 28 10.40 -0.73 -19.39
N VAL A 29 11.52 -1.17 -18.82
CA VAL A 29 11.55 -1.84 -17.52
C VAL A 29 11.03 -0.91 -16.42
N ALA A 30 11.45 0.36 -16.39
CA ALA A 30 10.95 1.35 -15.44
C ALA A 30 9.43 1.54 -15.55
N MET A 31 8.89 1.56 -16.76
CA MET A 31 7.46 1.62 -17.00
C MET A 31 6.72 0.38 -16.47
N LEU A 32 7.24 -0.81 -16.73
CA LEU A 32 6.65 -2.06 -16.25
C LEU A 32 6.68 -2.14 -14.71
N ILE A 33 7.75 -1.68 -14.07
CA ILE A 33 7.84 -1.58 -12.61
C ILE A 33 6.75 -0.65 -12.07
N ASN A 34 6.60 0.54 -12.66
CA ASN A 34 5.57 1.49 -12.25
C ASN A 34 4.16 0.89 -12.36
N GLN A 35 3.88 0.18 -13.46
CA GLN A 35 2.60 -0.46 -13.71
C GLN A 35 2.34 -1.61 -12.72
N ALA A 36 3.31 -2.50 -12.51
CA ALA A 36 3.19 -3.63 -11.57
C ALA A 36 2.97 -3.12 -10.14
N SER A 37 3.75 -2.12 -9.71
CA SER A 37 3.63 -1.50 -8.39
C SER A 37 2.26 -0.88 -8.16
N ALA A 38 1.75 -0.12 -9.12
CA ALA A 38 0.42 0.48 -9.05
C ALA A 38 -0.70 -0.58 -8.99
N SER A 39 -0.56 -1.66 -9.76
CA SER A 39 -1.49 -2.78 -9.77
C SER A 39 -1.52 -3.50 -8.43
N ILE A 40 -0.36 -3.78 -7.83
CA ILE A 40 -0.23 -4.39 -6.51
C ILE A 40 -0.91 -3.52 -5.44
N GLU A 41 -0.62 -2.21 -5.37
CA GLU A 41 -1.27 -1.31 -4.40
C GLU A 41 -2.79 -1.25 -4.56
N THR A 42 -3.28 -1.29 -5.81
CA THR A 42 -4.72 -1.31 -6.10
C THR A 42 -5.38 -2.57 -5.53
N GLU A 43 -4.76 -3.74 -5.75
CA GLU A 43 -5.28 -5.01 -5.24
C GLU A 43 -5.17 -5.11 -3.71
N LEU A 44 -4.12 -4.55 -3.12
CA LEU A 44 -3.96 -4.47 -1.68
C LEU A 44 -4.92 -3.47 -1.02
N ARG A 45 -5.51 -2.54 -1.79
CA ARG A 45 -6.37 -1.44 -1.33
C ARG A 45 -5.69 -0.54 -0.31
N ARG A 46 -4.37 -0.37 -0.42
CA ARG A 46 -3.56 0.46 0.48
C ARG A 46 -2.28 0.93 -0.20
N LYS A 47 -1.66 1.96 0.38
CA LYS A 47 -0.34 2.42 0.00
C LYS A 47 0.74 1.64 0.74
N LEU A 48 1.88 1.42 0.08
CA LEU A 48 2.99 0.68 0.69
C LEU A 48 4.13 1.58 1.13
N ARG A 49 4.34 2.71 0.44
CA ARG A 49 5.43 3.64 0.74
C ARG A 49 5.24 4.32 2.09
N LYS A 50 6.34 4.42 2.87
CA LYS A 50 6.40 5.20 4.11
C LYS A 50 6.08 6.66 3.84
N GLN A 51 5.00 7.16 4.46
CA GLN A 51 4.61 8.57 4.43
C GLN A 51 3.68 8.89 5.58
N THR A 52 3.44 10.18 5.82
CA THR A 52 2.47 10.64 6.82
C THR A 52 1.06 10.65 6.24
N TYR A 53 0.14 10.10 6.99
CA TYR A 53 -1.28 10.02 6.67
C TYR A 53 -2.09 10.82 7.67
N SER A 54 -3.22 11.37 7.22
CA SER A 54 -4.22 12.02 8.06
C SER A 54 -5.57 11.42 7.75
N GLU A 55 -6.19 10.80 8.75
CA GLU A 55 -7.48 10.12 8.60
C GLU A 55 -8.50 10.64 9.61
N ARG A 56 -9.76 10.67 9.17
CA ARG A 56 -10.91 10.92 10.03
C ARG A 56 -11.78 9.67 10.08
N ILE A 57 -11.98 9.14 11.25
CA ILE A 57 -12.62 7.85 11.47
C ILE A 57 -13.85 8.03 12.36
N THR A 58 -14.90 7.27 12.07
CA THR A 58 -16.05 7.10 12.96
C THR A 58 -15.80 5.85 13.79
N PRO A 59 -15.51 5.96 15.09
CA PRO A 59 -15.27 4.82 15.94
C PRO A 59 -16.56 4.03 16.20
N THR A 60 -16.41 2.74 16.46
CA THR A 60 -17.52 1.81 16.69
C THR A 60 -17.83 1.56 18.16
N GLY A 61 -17.09 2.17 19.09
CA GLY A 61 -17.17 1.90 20.51
C GLY A 61 -16.33 0.71 20.97
N SER A 62 -15.60 0.08 20.04
CA SER A 62 -14.66 -1.00 20.36
C SER A 62 -13.37 -0.43 20.98
N GLN A 63 -12.55 -1.30 21.55
CA GLN A 63 -11.22 -0.97 22.03
C GLN A 63 -10.24 -0.79 20.86
N GLU A 64 -10.57 -1.32 19.69
CA GLU A 64 -9.75 -1.27 18.48
C GLU A 64 -10.23 -0.20 17.50
N LEU A 65 -9.30 0.62 17.00
CA LEU A 65 -9.50 1.57 15.92
C LEU A 65 -8.59 1.20 14.76
N LEU A 66 -9.18 0.79 13.63
CA LEU A 66 -8.43 0.39 12.45
C LEU A 66 -8.06 1.60 11.60
N LEU A 67 -6.77 1.78 11.36
CA LEU A 67 -6.24 2.73 10.39
C LEU A 67 -6.13 2.11 8.99
N SER A 68 -6.08 2.97 8.00
CA SER A 68 -6.05 2.50 6.60
C SER A 68 -4.69 2.00 6.16
N GLN A 69 -3.62 2.43 6.81
CA GLN A 69 -2.25 2.11 6.41
C GLN A 69 -1.46 1.49 7.55
N TRP A 70 -0.61 0.54 7.23
CA TRP A 70 0.30 -0.16 8.16
C TRP A 70 1.57 -0.65 7.43
N PRO A 71 2.66 -1.04 8.14
CA PRO A 71 2.83 -0.92 9.60
C PRO A 71 2.81 0.54 10.06
N ILE A 72 2.26 0.80 11.24
CA ILE A 72 2.34 2.11 11.87
C ILE A 72 3.73 2.24 12.47
N LEU A 73 4.44 3.29 12.09
CA LEU A 73 5.79 3.58 12.59
C LEU A 73 5.76 4.59 13.75
N GLN A 74 4.84 5.54 13.64
CA GLN A 74 4.67 6.61 14.62
C GLN A 74 3.26 7.17 14.51
N VAL A 75 2.67 7.53 15.63
CA VAL A 75 1.45 8.33 15.70
C VAL A 75 1.84 9.72 16.21
N ASP A 76 1.55 10.74 15.42
CA ASP A 76 1.91 12.10 15.72
C ASP A 76 0.83 12.78 16.59
N HIS A 77 -0.44 12.62 16.19
CA HIS A 77 -1.59 13.20 16.87
C HIS A 77 -2.82 12.32 16.78
N VAL A 78 -3.52 12.17 17.89
CA VAL A 78 -4.87 11.63 17.96
C VAL A 78 -5.77 12.68 18.57
N VAL A 79 -6.80 13.09 17.86
CA VAL A 79 -7.77 14.10 18.31
C VAL A 79 -9.16 13.49 18.33
N ILE A 80 -9.84 13.59 19.48
CA ILE A 80 -11.21 13.13 19.69
C ILE A 80 -12.08 14.33 20.01
N ASP A 81 -13.09 14.61 19.19
CA ASP A 81 -14.02 15.74 19.39
C ASP A 81 -13.30 17.11 19.52
N GLY A 82 -12.15 17.26 18.88
CA GLY A 82 -11.34 18.49 18.92
C GLY A 82 -10.36 18.57 20.09
N LEU A 83 -10.32 17.56 20.97
CA LEU A 83 -9.36 17.46 22.07
C LEU A 83 -8.28 16.42 21.72
N GLU A 84 -7.02 16.80 21.92
CA GLU A 84 -5.90 15.91 21.73
C GLU A 84 -5.85 14.85 22.83
N LEU A 85 -5.67 13.59 22.41
CA LEU A 85 -5.53 12.44 23.30
C LEU A 85 -4.05 12.24 23.64
N ASP A 86 -3.76 12.01 24.92
CA ASP A 86 -2.39 11.70 25.35
C ASP A 86 -1.94 10.35 24.80
N SER A 87 -0.68 10.25 24.39
CA SER A 87 -0.11 9.03 23.82
C SER A 87 -0.07 7.86 24.80
N SER A 88 -0.16 8.11 26.10
CA SER A 88 -0.26 7.06 27.12
C SER A 88 -1.64 6.40 27.22
N GLU A 89 -2.66 6.98 26.57
CA GLU A 89 -4.04 6.46 26.63
C GLU A 89 -4.36 5.41 25.55
N TYR A 90 -3.42 5.15 24.64
CA TYR A 90 -3.57 4.14 23.58
C TYR A 90 -2.24 3.44 23.29
N SER A 91 -2.32 2.25 22.73
CA SER A 91 -1.17 1.51 22.21
C SER A 91 -1.28 1.29 20.70
N ILE A 92 -0.12 1.11 20.05
CA ILE A 92 -0.02 0.75 18.65
C ILE A 92 0.12 -0.76 18.57
N GLU A 93 -0.84 -1.39 17.92
CA GLU A 93 -0.84 -2.83 17.68
C GLU A 93 -0.52 -3.15 16.21
N ASP A 94 -0.26 -4.41 15.93
CA ASP A 94 -0.01 -4.88 14.57
C ASP A 94 -1.18 -4.59 13.62
N ASN A 95 -0.88 -4.59 12.33
CA ASN A 95 -1.87 -4.46 11.25
C ASN A 95 -2.68 -3.14 11.25
N GLY A 96 -2.13 -2.07 11.79
CA GLY A 96 -2.74 -0.75 11.71
C GLY A 96 -3.83 -0.52 12.75
N ILE A 97 -3.74 -1.16 13.89
CA ILE A 97 -4.70 -1.03 14.99
C ILE A 97 -4.15 -0.06 16.04
N LEU A 98 -4.97 0.89 16.47
CA LEU A 98 -4.77 1.62 17.72
C LEU A 98 -5.72 1.02 18.76
N TYR A 99 -5.16 0.58 19.88
CA TYR A 99 -5.91 -0.03 20.98
C TYR A 99 -6.04 0.94 22.15
N LYS A 100 -7.24 1.06 22.72
CA LYS A 100 -7.55 1.88 23.89
C LYS A 100 -8.37 1.07 24.88
N ASP A 101 -7.89 0.95 26.14
CA ASP A 101 -8.51 0.12 27.17
C ASP A 101 -9.97 0.50 27.45
N ASP A 102 -10.26 1.80 27.53
CA ASP A 102 -11.62 2.32 27.76
C ASP A 102 -12.51 2.32 26.51
N GLY A 103 -11.98 1.85 25.37
CA GLY A 103 -12.65 1.90 24.07
C GLY A 103 -12.62 3.30 23.43
N TRP A 104 -12.89 3.31 22.13
CA TRP A 104 -13.01 4.53 21.34
C TRP A 104 -14.43 5.07 21.43
N PRO A 105 -14.65 6.38 21.63
CA PRO A 105 -15.95 6.93 21.92
C PRO A 105 -16.91 6.73 20.75
N TRP A 106 -17.95 5.95 20.96
CA TRP A 106 -19.01 5.75 19.99
C TRP A 106 -20.22 6.65 20.33
N ARG A 107 -20.61 7.47 19.37
CA ARG A 107 -21.81 8.29 19.46
C ARG A 107 -22.95 7.71 18.63
N GLY A 108 -23.25 6.42 18.86
CA GLY A 108 -24.42 5.79 18.28
C GLY A 108 -25.73 6.33 18.82
N TYR A 109 -26.85 5.98 18.21
CA TYR A 109 -28.15 6.32 18.72
C TYR A 109 -28.36 5.65 20.08
N PRO A 110 -28.52 6.41 21.18
CA PRO A 110 -29.10 5.83 22.38
C PRO A 110 -30.52 5.39 22.03
N PHE A 111 -30.86 4.17 22.36
CA PHE A 111 -32.19 3.61 22.13
C PHE A 111 -33.27 4.59 22.64
N GLY A 112 -34.08 5.14 21.71
CA GLY A 112 -35.25 5.96 22.04
C GLY A 112 -35.03 7.47 22.08
N LEU A 113 -33.86 8.01 21.72
CA LEU A 113 -33.62 9.45 21.67
C LEU A 113 -33.59 9.97 20.22
N ALA A 114 -33.90 11.26 20.08
CA ALA A 114 -33.92 11.95 18.79
C ALA A 114 -32.57 11.84 18.06
N TYR A 115 -32.64 11.81 16.73
CA TYR A 115 -31.49 11.83 15.86
C TYR A 115 -30.47 12.91 16.26
N ASP A 116 -29.28 12.49 16.70
CA ASP A 116 -28.13 13.40 16.85
C ASP A 116 -27.31 13.31 15.54
N PRO A 117 -27.28 14.36 14.72
CA PRO A 117 -26.49 14.38 13.50
C PRO A 117 -24.99 14.25 13.76
N ARG A 118 -24.54 14.41 15.01
CA ARG A 118 -23.16 14.21 15.44
C ARG A 118 -22.84 12.73 15.68
N ALA A 119 -23.83 11.89 15.85
CA ALA A 119 -23.66 10.45 16.13
C ALA A 119 -22.92 9.70 15.01
N THR A 120 -23.02 10.19 13.79
CA THR A 120 -22.34 9.62 12.61
C THR A 120 -21.12 10.43 12.19
N SER A 121 -20.73 11.44 13.00
CA SER A 121 -19.56 12.26 12.66
C SER A 121 -18.26 11.48 12.82
N ARG A 122 -17.35 11.66 11.87
CA ARG A 122 -15.97 11.19 11.98
C ARG A 122 -15.25 12.05 13.01
N ASN A 123 -15.43 11.72 14.27
CA ASN A 123 -14.98 12.54 15.40
C ASN A 123 -13.57 12.19 15.88
N VAL A 124 -12.97 11.10 15.40
CA VAL A 124 -11.57 10.75 15.65
C VAL A 124 -10.74 11.13 14.44
N SER A 125 -9.75 11.98 14.65
CA SER A 125 -8.74 12.37 13.66
C SER A 125 -7.38 11.86 14.10
N VAL A 126 -6.69 11.14 13.21
CA VAL A 126 -5.38 10.57 13.49
C VAL A 126 -4.40 11.06 12.43
N VAL A 127 -3.26 11.59 12.88
CA VAL A 127 -2.09 11.88 12.03
C VAL A 127 -1.00 10.91 12.42
N TYR A 128 -0.50 10.14 11.45
CA TYR A 128 0.44 9.07 11.72
C TYR A 128 1.33 8.80 10.51
N THR A 129 2.52 8.25 10.75
CA THR A 129 3.45 7.78 9.73
C THR A 129 3.37 6.27 9.64
N ALA A 130 3.12 5.75 8.45
CA ALA A 130 3.00 4.32 8.20
C ALA A 130 3.59 3.92 6.84
N GLY A 131 3.81 2.61 6.64
CA GLY A 131 4.30 2.01 5.41
C GLY A 131 5.76 1.59 5.50
N TYR A 132 6.32 1.25 4.34
CA TYR A 132 7.65 0.67 4.19
C TYR A 132 8.61 1.64 3.49
N ILE A 133 9.90 1.53 3.80
CA ILE A 133 10.97 2.14 3.01
C ILE A 133 11.16 1.25 1.78
N LEU A 134 10.88 1.84 0.61
CA LEU A 134 10.96 1.13 -0.67
C LEU A 134 12.40 1.04 -1.17
N PRO A 135 12.75 0.08 -2.06
CA PRO A 135 14.11 -0.10 -2.59
C PRO A 135 14.72 1.16 -3.19
N LYS A 136 13.91 2.04 -3.80
CA LYS A 136 14.36 3.31 -4.37
C LYS A 136 14.64 4.41 -3.34
N ASP A 137 14.05 4.28 -2.14
CA ASP A 137 14.15 5.28 -1.07
C ASP A 137 15.21 4.90 -0.02
N VAL A 138 15.98 3.84 -0.26
CA VAL A 138 17.04 3.36 0.62
C VAL A 138 18.16 4.38 0.75
N THR A 139 18.60 4.62 1.98
CA THR A 139 19.78 5.41 2.32
C THR A 139 20.68 4.61 3.28
N ASP A 140 21.87 5.10 3.57
CA ASP A 140 22.79 4.45 4.53
C ASP A 140 22.17 4.33 5.95
N SER A 141 21.31 5.28 6.32
CA SER A 141 20.62 5.31 7.62
C SER A 141 19.26 4.58 7.61
N ASP A 142 18.62 4.46 6.46
CA ASP A 142 17.27 3.94 6.31
C ASP A 142 17.26 2.75 5.33
N PRO A 143 17.47 1.51 5.81
CA PRO A 143 17.46 0.33 4.96
C PRO A 143 16.04 0.02 4.46
N CYS A 144 15.96 -0.74 3.37
CA CYS A 144 14.69 -1.23 2.84
C CYS A 144 13.95 -2.07 3.89
N THR A 145 12.68 -1.73 4.12
CA THR A 145 11.81 -2.47 5.04
C THR A 145 10.65 -3.15 4.32
N LEU A 146 10.56 -3.00 2.96
CA LEU A 146 9.56 -3.68 2.16
C LEU A 146 9.71 -5.19 2.30
N PRO A 147 8.63 -5.95 2.61
CA PRO A 147 8.68 -7.40 2.63
C PRO A 147 9.16 -7.98 1.29
N ALA A 148 10.09 -8.95 1.37
CA ALA A 148 10.72 -9.53 0.18
C ALA A 148 9.72 -10.24 -0.74
N ASP A 149 8.64 -10.78 -0.19
CA ASP A 149 7.58 -11.42 -0.98
C ASP A 149 6.77 -10.41 -1.81
N LEU A 150 6.58 -9.17 -1.34
CA LEU A 150 5.96 -8.09 -2.12
C LEU A 150 6.88 -7.57 -3.23
N GLU A 151 8.18 -7.41 -2.93
CA GLU A 151 9.16 -7.06 -3.96
C GLU A 151 9.29 -8.16 -5.01
N GLY A 152 9.37 -9.43 -4.56
CA GLY A 152 9.42 -10.60 -5.43
C GLY A 152 8.21 -10.70 -6.36
N LEU A 153 7.00 -10.46 -5.83
CA LEU A 153 5.79 -10.39 -6.63
C LEU A 153 5.89 -9.32 -7.73
N CYS A 154 6.36 -8.13 -7.39
CA CYS A 154 6.55 -7.06 -8.37
C CYS A 154 7.54 -7.48 -9.46
N MET A 155 8.68 -8.08 -9.08
CA MET A 155 9.69 -8.57 -10.02
C MET A 155 9.13 -9.65 -10.96
N GLU A 156 8.40 -10.64 -10.43
CA GLU A 156 7.75 -11.69 -11.23
C GLU A 156 6.74 -11.11 -12.23
N MET A 157 5.95 -10.14 -11.81
CA MET A 157 5.00 -9.45 -12.69
C MET A 157 5.72 -8.71 -13.84
N VAL A 158 6.81 -8.02 -13.54
CA VAL A 158 7.63 -7.34 -14.55
C VAL A 158 8.23 -8.34 -15.52
N GLN A 159 8.82 -9.43 -15.02
CA GLN A 159 9.41 -10.48 -15.86
C GLN A 159 8.37 -11.13 -16.77
N ALA A 160 7.18 -11.46 -16.26
CA ALA A 160 6.10 -12.02 -17.06
C ALA A 160 5.64 -11.07 -18.17
N SER A 161 5.55 -9.77 -17.89
CA SER A 161 5.18 -8.75 -18.88
C SER A 161 6.28 -8.56 -19.93
N PHE A 162 7.51 -8.48 -19.48
CA PHE A 162 8.68 -8.32 -20.35
C PHE A 162 8.83 -9.53 -21.28
N GLY A 163 8.68 -10.75 -20.75
CA GLY A 163 8.70 -11.98 -21.54
C GLY A 163 7.58 -12.05 -22.59
N LYS A 164 6.36 -11.60 -22.26
CA LYS A 164 5.25 -11.51 -23.23
C LYS A 164 5.57 -10.54 -24.38
N LEU A 165 6.20 -9.40 -24.07
CA LEU A 165 6.60 -8.42 -25.09
C LEU A 165 7.70 -8.97 -26.00
N GLN A 166 8.66 -9.73 -25.44
CA GLN A 166 9.72 -10.35 -26.25
C GLN A 166 9.22 -11.53 -27.09
N SER A 167 8.33 -12.35 -26.56
CA SER A 167 7.80 -13.55 -27.26
C SER A 167 6.77 -13.23 -28.35
N GLY A 168 6.21 -12.01 -28.36
CA GLY A 168 5.28 -11.53 -29.39
C GLY A 168 5.84 -11.38 -30.80
N GLY A 169 7.06 -11.87 -31.04
CA GLY A 169 7.55 -12.38 -32.33
C GLY A 169 7.74 -11.38 -33.47
N ASN A 170 7.72 -10.07 -33.23
CA ASN A 170 8.09 -9.10 -34.26
C ASN A 170 9.07 -8.05 -33.74
N ALA A 171 10.32 -8.22 -34.08
CA ALA A 171 11.44 -7.30 -33.87
C ALA A 171 11.26 -5.91 -34.50
N GLY A 172 10.05 -5.38 -34.56
CA GLY A 172 9.74 -4.11 -35.20
C GLY A 172 8.61 -3.30 -34.54
N LEU A 173 7.95 -3.82 -33.52
CA LEU A 173 6.86 -3.10 -32.87
C LEU A 173 7.32 -2.42 -31.59
N ILE A 174 8.03 -1.29 -31.75
CA ILE A 174 8.30 -0.31 -30.68
C ILE A 174 7.01 0.43 -30.24
N SER A 175 5.89 0.20 -30.91
CA SER A 175 4.57 0.75 -30.56
C SER A 175 3.62 -0.33 -30.07
N PHE A 176 4.01 -1.06 -29.02
CA PHE A 176 3.01 -1.80 -28.25
C PHE A 176 2.27 -0.78 -27.40
N ALA A 177 0.97 -0.65 -27.61
CA ALA A 177 0.14 0.11 -26.71
C ALA A 177 0.19 -0.57 -25.35
N ILE A 178 0.84 0.05 -24.38
CA ILE A 178 0.95 -0.42 -22.98
C ILE A 178 -0.45 -0.60 -22.35
N SER A 179 -1.49 -0.08 -22.98
CA SER A 179 -2.89 -0.33 -22.67
C SER A 179 -3.32 -1.80 -22.74
N ASP A 180 -2.57 -2.67 -23.43
CA ASP A 180 -2.93 -4.09 -23.57
C ASP A 180 -2.32 -5.00 -22.50
N VAL A 181 -1.38 -4.51 -21.70
CA VAL A 181 -0.89 -5.21 -20.51
C VAL A 181 -1.80 -4.89 -19.34
N ARG A 182 -3.02 -5.43 -19.38
CA ARG A 182 -3.97 -5.35 -18.28
C ARG A 182 -3.86 -6.60 -17.43
N TRP A 183 -3.55 -6.41 -16.14
CA TRP A 183 -3.57 -7.50 -15.18
C TRP A 183 -5.02 -7.78 -14.78
N GLU A 184 -5.58 -8.91 -15.24
CA GLU A 184 -6.87 -9.41 -14.76
C GLU A 184 -6.63 -10.36 -13.60
N TRP A 185 -6.77 -9.86 -12.39
CA TRP A 185 -6.55 -10.60 -11.15
C TRP A 185 -7.56 -11.73 -10.90
N ALA A 186 -8.64 -11.79 -11.66
CA ALA A 186 -9.76 -12.67 -11.34
C ALA A 186 -9.67 -14.09 -11.93
N THR A 187 -8.98 -14.33 -13.06
CA THR A 187 -9.10 -15.60 -13.78
C THR A 187 -7.77 -16.24 -14.19
N GLU A 188 -6.70 -15.46 -14.33
CA GLU A 188 -5.40 -15.94 -14.85
C GLU A 188 -4.21 -15.67 -13.91
N THR A 189 -4.48 -15.15 -12.70
CA THR A 189 -3.42 -14.80 -11.75
C THR A 189 -2.85 -16.08 -11.12
N PRO A 190 -1.53 -16.30 -11.13
CA PRO A 190 -0.93 -17.42 -10.44
C PRO A 190 -1.36 -17.48 -8.96
N ALA A 191 -1.63 -18.68 -8.46
CA ALA A 191 -2.06 -18.87 -7.07
C ALA A 191 -1.04 -18.33 -6.05
N SER A 192 0.27 -18.37 -6.41
CA SER A 192 1.36 -17.78 -5.61
C SER A 192 1.20 -16.27 -5.44
N TRP A 193 0.86 -15.55 -6.50
CA TRP A 193 0.65 -14.10 -6.45
C TRP A 193 -0.57 -13.74 -5.61
N GLN A 194 -1.66 -14.51 -5.80
CA GLN A 194 -2.88 -14.32 -5.03
C GLN A 194 -2.65 -14.56 -3.53
N ALA A 195 -1.80 -15.52 -3.17
CA ALA A 195 -1.44 -15.79 -1.78
C ALA A 195 -0.71 -14.59 -1.14
N VAL A 196 0.26 -13.99 -1.86
CA VAL A 196 0.96 -12.78 -1.39
C VAL A 196 -0.01 -11.62 -1.25
N ILE A 197 -0.85 -11.36 -2.25
CA ILE A 197 -1.85 -10.29 -2.20
C ILE A 197 -2.78 -10.48 -0.99
N ASN A 198 -3.31 -11.67 -0.79
CA ASN A 198 -4.24 -11.94 0.32
C ASN A 198 -3.59 -11.76 1.70
N LYS A 199 -2.30 -12.03 1.82
CA LYS A 199 -1.54 -11.83 3.07
C LYS A 199 -1.46 -10.35 3.49
N TYR A 200 -1.36 -9.44 2.52
CA TYR A 200 -1.14 -8.01 2.76
C TYR A 200 -2.35 -7.13 2.42
N ARG A 201 -3.43 -7.72 1.92
CA ARG A 201 -4.66 -6.99 1.56
C ARG A 201 -5.32 -6.40 2.80
N ARG A 202 -5.77 -5.15 2.68
CA ARG A 202 -6.62 -4.55 3.68
C ARG A 202 -7.99 -5.24 3.67
N TRP A 203 -8.39 -5.76 4.80
CA TRP A 203 -9.76 -6.20 5.02
C TRP A 203 -10.63 -4.96 5.25
N ALA A 204 -11.68 -4.84 4.45
CA ALA A 204 -12.62 -3.72 4.56
C ALA A 204 -13.65 -4.00 5.65
#